data_2707ff27b4e64dc5b73b77cae49932cc
#
_entry.id   2707ff27b4e64dc5b73b77cae49932cc
#
_cell.length_a   1.000
_cell.length_b   1.000
_cell.length_c   1.000
_cell.angle_alpha   90.00
_cell.angle_beta   90.00
_cell.angle_gamma   90.00
#
_symmetry.space_group_name_H-M   'P 1'
#
loop_
_entity.id
_entity.type
_entity.pdbx_description
1 polymer ?
#
loop_
_entity_poly.entity_id
_entity_poly.type
_entity_poly.pdbx_seq_one_letter_code
_entity_poly.pdbx_strand_id
1 'polypeptide(L)'
;LQKIEKNKMATNRTFTMIKPDAVANGHIGAIINDITNAGFKIIALKYTQLTAETAGEFYAVHKARPFYSDLVSFMSSGPIVAAILEKDNAIEDFRTLIGATNPAEAAEGTIRQKYAKSIDANAVHGSDSDENAQIEGDFFFTAAERF
;
A
#
# COMPACT_ATOMS: atom_id res chain seq x y z
N LEU A 1 7.44 -27.97 -10.70
CA LEU A 1 8.21 -27.71 -9.48
C LEU A 1 8.69 -26.28 -9.41
N GLN A 2 9.43 -25.85 -10.42
CA GLN A 2 9.89 -24.47 -10.50
C GLN A 2 8.72 -23.48 -10.53
N LYS A 3 7.64 -23.84 -11.21
CA LYS A 3 6.46 -23.02 -11.31
C LYS A 3 5.75 -22.88 -9.94
N ILE A 4 5.72 -23.94 -9.17
CA ILE A 4 5.14 -23.94 -7.82
C ILE A 4 5.99 -23.10 -6.87
N GLU A 5 7.32 -23.26 -6.93
CA GLU A 5 8.24 -22.45 -6.14
C GLU A 5 8.14 -20.96 -6.48
N LYS A 6 8.02 -20.64 -7.76
CA LYS A 6 7.86 -19.27 -8.22
C LYS A 6 6.58 -18.63 -7.70
N ASN A 7 5.46 -19.37 -7.72
CA ASN A 7 4.21 -18.91 -7.16
C ASN A 7 4.31 -18.72 -5.64
N LYS A 8 4.98 -19.64 -4.96
CA LYS A 8 5.21 -19.59 -3.53
C LYS A 8 6.03 -18.37 -3.14
N MET A 9 7.06 -18.03 -3.92
CA MET A 9 7.86 -16.83 -3.70
C MET A 9 7.09 -15.55 -3.96
N ALA A 10 6.19 -15.56 -4.96
CA ALA A 10 5.37 -14.41 -5.30
C ALA A 10 4.39 -14.04 -4.19
N THR A 11 3.86 -15.05 -3.45
CA THR A 11 2.88 -14.80 -2.37
C THR A 11 3.49 -14.24 -1.10
N ASN A 12 4.81 -14.08 -1.03
CA ASN A 12 5.51 -13.65 0.17
C ASN A 12 5.71 -12.15 0.27
N ARG A 13 5.33 -11.39 -0.74
CA ARG A 13 5.54 -9.94 -0.74
C ARG A 13 4.27 -9.19 -1.11
N THR A 14 4.11 -8.01 -0.50
CA THR A 14 3.08 -7.05 -0.86
C THR A 14 3.66 -5.66 -0.85
N PHE A 15 2.98 -4.75 -1.54
CA PHE A 15 3.36 -3.34 -1.55
C PHE A 15 2.30 -2.54 -0.82
N THR A 16 2.73 -1.56 -0.04
CA THR A 16 1.84 -0.62 0.65
C THR A 16 2.29 0.82 0.45
N MET A 17 1.32 1.73 0.56
CA MET A 17 1.59 3.15 0.76
C MET A 17 0.78 3.63 1.96
N ILE A 18 1.41 4.45 2.79
CA ILE A 18 0.66 5.28 3.75
C ILE A 18 0.33 6.54 3.00
N LYS A 19 -0.96 6.79 2.81
CA LYS A 19 -1.47 7.86 1.94
C LYS A 19 -1.35 9.24 2.58
N PRO A 20 -1.46 10.33 1.80
CA PRO A 20 -1.27 11.67 2.32
C PRO A 20 -2.15 12.03 3.52
N ASP A 21 -3.38 11.51 3.58
CA ASP A 21 -4.29 11.78 4.71
C ASP A 21 -3.73 11.25 6.03
N ALA A 22 -3.28 10.00 6.04
CA ALA A 22 -2.72 9.40 7.25
C ALA A 22 -1.37 10.02 7.63
N VAL A 23 -0.56 10.38 6.65
CA VAL A 23 0.71 11.09 6.89
C VAL A 23 0.44 12.45 7.54
N ALA A 24 -0.48 13.22 6.97
CA ALA A 24 -0.83 14.55 7.49
C ALA A 24 -1.42 14.49 8.90
N ASN A 25 -2.11 13.42 9.23
CA ASN A 25 -2.70 13.21 10.56
C ASN A 25 -1.72 12.59 11.58
N GLY A 26 -0.46 12.37 11.21
CA GLY A 26 0.57 11.89 12.13
C GLY A 26 0.54 10.41 12.42
N HIS A 27 -0.04 9.61 11.53
CA HIS A 27 -0.25 8.18 11.77
C HIS A 27 0.87 7.27 11.23
N ILE A 28 1.97 7.82 10.70
CA ILE A 28 3.06 6.99 10.12
C ILE A 28 3.56 5.97 11.14
N GLY A 29 3.94 6.41 12.31
CA GLY A 29 4.52 5.53 13.33
C GLY A 29 3.56 4.46 13.81
N ALA A 30 2.30 4.83 14.05
CA ALA A 30 1.27 3.89 14.50
C ALA A 30 0.98 2.82 13.44
N ILE A 31 0.88 3.21 12.18
CA ILE A 31 0.62 2.28 11.09
C ILE A 31 1.79 1.32 10.89
N ILE A 32 3.02 1.83 10.89
CA ILE A 32 4.23 0.98 10.77
C ILE A 32 4.29 0.01 11.96
N ASN A 33 3.97 0.47 13.16
CA ASN A 33 3.94 -0.40 14.34
C ASN A 33 2.92 -1.52 14.18
N ASP A 34 1.72 -1.23 13.70
CA ASP A 34 0.71 -2.25 13.44
C ASP A 34 1.19 -3.28 12.42
N ILE A 35 1.88 -2.82 11.38
CA ILE A 35 2.41 -3.69 10.33
C ILE A 35 3.47 -4.64 10.88
N THR A 36 4.47 -4.11 11.60
CA THR A 36 5.55 -4.95 12.13
C THR A 36 5.06 -5.87 13.23
N ASN A 37 4.12 -5.42 14.06
CA ASN A 37 3.52 -6.28 15.10
C ASN A 37 2.69 -7.43 14.51
N ALA A 38 2.19 -7.27 13.29
CA ALA A 38 1.47 -8.34 12.60
C ALA A 38 2.40 -9.37 11.94
N GLY A 39 3.71 -9.21 12.07
CA GLY A 39 4.69 -10.17 11.56
C GLY A 39 5.26 -9.85 10.18
N PHE A 40 4.96 -8.67 9.63
CA PHE A 40 5.53 -8.27 8.35
C PHE A 40 6.94 -7.72 8.53
N LYS A 41 7.86 -8.20 7.69
CA LYS A 41 9.21 -7.65 7.59
C LYS A 41 9.20 -6.52 6.55
N ILE A 42 9.81 -5.39 6.90
CA ILE A 42 9.97 -4.29 5.94
C ILE A 42 11.22 -4.57 5.10
N ILE A 43 11.02 -4.73 3.79
CA ILE A 43 12.09 -5.00 2.82
C ILE A 43 12.62 -3.70 2.22
N ALA A 44 11.74 -2.73 2.02
CA ALA A 44 12.07 -1.42 1.45
C ALA A 44 11.14 -0.39 2.04
N LEU A 45 11.64 0.84 2.24
CA LEU A 45 10.88 1.91 2.88
C LEU A 45 11.32 3.26 2.32
N LYS A 46 10.36 4.09 1.93
CA LYS A 46 10.68 5.40 1.35
C LYS A 46 9.65 6.44 1.74
N TYR A 47 10.11 7.57 2.26
CA TYR A 47 9.28 8.75 2.49
C TYR A 47 9.46 9.69 1.30
N THR A 48 8.40 9.96 0.57
CA THR A 48 8.46 10.72 -0.68
C THR A 48 7.13 11.39 -0.97
N GLN A 49 7.09 12.17 -2.04
CA GLN A 49 5.84 12.78 -2.51
C GLN A 49 5.72 12.54 -4.02
N LEU A 50 4.57 12.04 -4.46
CA LEU A 50 4.28 11.89 -5.87
C LEU A 50 3.98 13.26 -6.48
N THR A 51 4.43 13.46 -7.71
CA THR A 51 3.93 14.57 -8.54
C THR A 51 2.60 14.13 -9.16
N ALA A 52 1.83 15.09 -9.70
CA ALA A 52 0.62 14.73 -10.44
C ALA A 52 0.93 13.75 -11.58
N GLU A 53 2.07 13.96 -12.27
CA GLU A 53 2.50 13.08 -13.35
C GLU A 53 2.79 11.67 -12.88
N THR A 54 3.59 11.50 -11.82
CA THR A 54 3.93 10.17 -11.31
C THR A 54 2.75 9.48 -10.65
N ALA A 55 1.87 10.22 -9.99
CA ALA A 55 0.61 9.66 -9.48
C ALA A 55 -0.26 9.17 -10.63
N GLY A 56 -0.33 9.93 -11.72
CA GLY A 56 -1.06 9.52 -12.91
C GLY A 56 -0.53 8.24 -13.52
N GLU A 57 0.79 8.07 -13.55
CA GLU A 57 1.42 6.86 -14.05
C GLU A 57 1.13 5.65 -13.16
N PHE A 58 1.23 5.83 -11.84
CA PHE A 58 0.96 4.75 -10.88
C PHE A 58 -0.48 4.24 -11.00
N TYR A 59 -1.43 5.15 -11.18
CA TYR A 59 -2.85 4.83 -11.30
C TYR A 59 -3.35 4.77 -12.74
N ALA A 60 -2.46 4.62 -13.72
CA ALA A 60 -2.82 4.62 -15.14
C ALA A 60 -3.90 3.61 -15.52
N VAL A 61 -3.97 2.49 -14.82
CA VAL A 61 -5.01 1.46 -15.02
C VAL A 61 -6.42 2.03 -14.80
N HIS A 62 -6.55 3.10 -14.01
CA HIS A 62 -7.83 3.75 -13.72
C HIS A 62 -8.10 4.99 -14.58
N LYS A 63 -7.27 5.25 -15.60
CA LYS A 63 -7.31 6.49 -16.39
C LYS A 63 -8.68 6.81 -16.97
N ALA A 64 -9.44 5.79 -17.35
CA ALA A 64 -10.77 5.96 -17.92
C ALA A 64 -11.89 6.11 -16.87
N ARG A 65 -11.56 5.98 -15.59
CA ARG A 65 -12.57 6.04 -14.51
C ARG A 65 -12.88 7.47 -14.12
N PRO A 66 -14.14 7.77 -13.74
CA PRO A 66 -14.52 9.14 -13.34
C PRO A 66 -13.72 9.67 -12.15
N PHE A 67 -13.30 8.80 -11.24
CA PHE A 67 -12.56 9.19 -10.03
C PHE A 67 -11.07 9.43 -10.25
N TYR A 68 -10.55 9.16 -11.46
CA TYR A 68 -9.10 9.18 -11.72
C TYR A 68 -8.46 10.54 -11.39
N SER A 69 -9.06 11.62 -11.86
CA SER A 69 -8.54 12.97 -11.63
C SER A 69 -8.45 13.32 -10.15
N ASP A 70 -9.50 12.99 -9.39
CA ASP A 70 -9.53 13.24 -7.95
C ASP A 70 -8.51 12.37 -7.21
N LEU A 71 -8.35 11.12 -7.62
CA LEU A 71 -7.37 10.20 -7.05
C LEU A 71 -5.94 10.71 -7.26
N VAL A 72 -5.62 11.16 -8.47
CA VAL A 72 -4.31 11.73 -8.80
C VAL A 72 -4.03 12.98 -7.97
N SER A 73 -5.00 13.88 -7.88
CA SER A 73 -4.87 15.09 -7.05
C SER A 73 -4.66 14.76 -5.59
N PHE A 74 -5.42 13.81 -5.06
CA PHE A 74 -5.30 13.38 -3.66
C PHE A 74 -3.93 12.77 -3.39
N MET A 75 -3.49 11.84 -4.21
CA MET A 75 -2.24 11.11 -3.98
C MET A 75 -0.99 11.97 -4.19
N SER A 76 -1.09 13.09 -4.90
CA SER A 76 0.01 14.04 -5.08
C SER A 76 -0.08 15.25 -4.14
N SER A 77 -1.06 15.28 -3.25
CA SER A 77 -1.33 16.44 -2.39
C SER A 77 -0.35 16.60 -1.22
N GLY A 78 0.39 15.58 -0.88
CA GLY A 78 1.34 15.62 0.22
C GLY A 78 2.22 14.39 0.26
N PRO A 79 3.16 14.33 1.23
CA PRO A 79 4.05 13.17 1.36
C PRO A 79 3.31 11.87 1.64
N ILE A 80 3.94 10.80 1.19
CA ILE A 80 3.50 9.41 1.41
C ILE A 80 4.66 8.60 1.95
N VAL A 81 4.35 7.41 2.48
CA VAL A 81 5.36 6.40 2.80
C VAL A 81 5.07 5.18 1.93
N ALA A 82 6.05 4.77 1.12
CA ALA A 82 5.96 3.57 0.31
C ALA A 82 6.80 2.46 0.94
N ALA A 83 6.33 1.22 0.89
CA ALA A 83 7.06 0.10 1.47
C ALA A 83 6.77 -1.20 0.75
N ILE A 84 7.79 -2.06 0.69
CA ILE A 84 7.62 -3.47 0.33
C ILE A 84 7.70 -4.28 1.62
N LEU A 85 6.74 -5.16 1.81
CA LEU A 85 6.58 -5.97 3.01
C LEU A 85 6.70 -7.44 2.65
N GLU A 86 7.27 -8.24 3.56
CA GLU A 86 7.45 -9.67 3.36
C GLU A 86 6.84 -10.45 4.51
N LYS A 87 6.06 -11.47 4.18
CA LYS A 87 5.45 -12.39 5.11
C LYS A 87 4.84 -13.53 4.29
N ASP A 88 4.79 -14.74 4.82
CA ASP A 88 4.05 -15.80 4.16
C ASP A 88 2.59 -15.34 3.97
N ASN A 89 2.05 -15.58 2.78
CA ASN A 89 0.68 -15.16 2.41
C ASN A 89 0.48 -13.66 2.54
N ALA A 90 1.46 -12.88 2.11
CA ALA A 90 1.53 -11.44 2.36
C ALA A 90 0.32 -10.66 1.81
N ILE A 91 -0.14 -10.98 0.60
CA ILE A 91 -1.24 -10.24 -0.03
C ILE A 91 -2.51 -10.33 0.80
N GLU A 92 -2.95 -11.56 1.12
CA GLU A 92 -4.18 -11.76 1.88
C GLU A 92 -4.07 -11.27 3.31
N ASP A 93 -2.96 -11.60 3.98
CA ASP A 93 -2.77 -11.21 5.37
C ASP A 93 -2.71 -9.69 5.53
N PHE A 94 -2.09 -9.00 4.57
CA PHE A 94 -2.04 -7.54 4.63
C PHE A 94 -3.42 -6.92 4.36
N ARG A 95 -4.17 -7.46 3.42
CA ARG A 95 -5.52 -6.98 3.15
C ARG A 95 -6.44 -7.16 4.37
N THR A 96 -6.26 -8.25 5.11
CA THR A 96 -6.98 -8.48 6.38
C THR A 96 -6.55 -7.45 7.43
N LEU A 97 -5.26 -7.17 7.53
CA LEU A 97 -4.73 -6.21 8.51
C LEU A 97 -5.25 -4.79 8.26
N ILE A 98 -5.29 -4.37 7.00
CA ILE A 98 -5.73 -3.01 6.68
C ILE A 98 -7.26 -2.85 6.70
N GLY A 99 -8.00 -3.91 6.43
CA GLY A 99 -9.46 -3.90 6.48
C GLY A 99 -10.13 -3.48 5.18
N ALA A 100 -11.45 -3.42 5.21
CA ALA A 100 -12.26 -3.06 4.04
C ALA A 100 -11.92 -1.65 3.55
N THR A 101 -12.07 -1.44 2.24
CA THR A 101 -11.81 -0.16 1.56
C THR A 101 -12.61 0.98 2.20
N ASN A 102 -13.87 0.72 2.55
CA ASN A 102 -14.69 1.67 3.29
C ASN A 102 -14.41 1.48 4.80
N PRO A 103 -13.85 2.48 5.50
CA PRO A 103 -13.55 2.33 6.92
C PRO A 103 -14.78 2.08 7.80
N ALA A 104 -15.97 2.51 7.37
CA ALA A 104 -17.21 2.23 8.08
C ALA A 104 -17.57 0.74 8.08
N GLU A 105 -17.06 -0.01 7.12
CA GLU A 105 -17.27 -1.45 6.99
C GLU A 105 -16.07 -2.27 7.45
N ALA A 106 -14.96 -1.61 7.78
CA ALA A 106 -13.73 -2.28 8.19
C ALA A 106 -13.88 -2.86 9.61
N ALA A 107 -13.39 -4.08 9.79
CA ALA A 107 -13.45 -4.75 11.08
C ALA A 107 -12.69 -3.97 12.14
N GLU A 108 -13.15 -4.07 13.38
CA GLU A 108 -12.51 -3.42 14.51
C GLU A 108 -11.04 -3.84 14.64
N GLY A 109 -10.17 -2.87 14.89
CA GLY A 109 -8.74 -3.09 15.02
C GLY A 109 -7.95 -3.06 13.74
N THR A 110 -8.60 -3.01 12.58
CA THR A 110 -7.90 -2.85 11.31
C THR A 110 -7.36 -1.43 11.14
N ILE A 111 -6.37 -1.27 10.29
CA ILE A 111 -5.72 0.04 10.06
C ILE A 111 -6.74 1.06 9.55
N ARG A 112 -7.58 0.69 8.60
CA ARG A 112 -8.58 1.61 8.05
C ARG A 112 -9.65 1.96 9.07
N GLN A 113 -10.08 1.01 9.88
CA GLN A 113 -11.05 1.29 10.94
C GLN A 113 -10.49 2.31 11.95
N LYS A 114 -9.21 2.20 12.28
CA LYS A 114 -8.59 3.07 13.28
C LYS A 114 -8.19 4.45 12.72
N TYR A 115 -7.71 4.51 11.48
CA TYR A 115 -7.03 5.70 10.97
C TYR A 115 -7.62 6.32 9.71
N ALA A 116 -8.50 5.64 9.00
CA ALA A 116 -9.12 6.17 7.79
C ALA A 116 -10.38 6.94 8.10
N LYS A 117 -10.64 8.00 7.33
CA LYS A 117 -11.81 8.87 7.52
C LYS A 117 -12.95 8.51 6.57
N SER A 118 -12.64 8.07 5.36
CA SER A 118 -13.62 7.81 4.31
C SER A 118 -13.05 6.87 3.27
N ILE A 119 -13.85 6.47 2.30
CA ILE A 119 -13.40 5.67 1.17
C ILE A 119 -12.29 6.40 0.39
N ASP A 120 -12.45 7.72 0.21
CA ASP A 120 -11.49 8.52 -0.55
C ASP A 120 -10.22 8.83 0.24
N ALA A 121 -10.34 8.93 1.57
CA ALA A 121 -9.22 9.17 2.48
C ALA A 121 -9.07 7.96 3.41
N ASN A 122 -8.65 6.83 2.84
CA ASN A 122 -8.67 5.54 3.54
C ASN A 122 -7.32 5.06 4.06
N ALA A 123 -6.41 5.98 4.29
CA ALA A 123 -5.15 5.83 5.03
C ALA A 123 -4.05 5.05 4.32
N VAL A 124 -4.35 3.88 3.76
CA VAL A 124 -3.32 2.98 3.23
C VAL A 124 -3.78 2.33 1.94
N HIS A 125 -2.79 1.90 1.16
CA HIS A 125 -2.95 1.06 -0.02
C HIS A 125 -2.36 -0.31 0.28
N GLY A 126 -2.98 -1.35 -0.22
CA GLY A 126 -2.42 -2.71 -0.23
C GLY A 126 -2.61 -3.32 -1.61
N SER A 127 -1.60 -4.04 -2.10
CA SER A 127 -1.69 -4.71 -3.39
C SER A 127 -2.80 -5.76 -3.38
N ASP A 128 -3.46 -5.92 -4.53
CA ASP A 128 -4.56 -6.88 -4.68
C ASP A 128 -4.14 -8.23 -5.25
N SER A 129 -2.89 -8.33 -5.73
CA SER A 129 -2.35 -9.56 -6.30
C SER A 129 -0.83 -9.55 -6.22
N ASP A 130 -0.23 -10.74 -6.34
CA ASP A 130 1.22 -10.88 -6.39
C ASP A 130 1.81 -10.12 -7.58
N GLU A 131 1.15 -10.19 -8.72
CA GLU A 131 1.59 -9.50 -9.93
C GLU A 131 1.58 -7.98 -9.72
N ASN A 132 0.51 -7.43 -9.18
CA ASN A 132 0.42 -6.00 -8.92
C ASN A 132 1.40 -5.56 -7.83
N ALA A 133 1.64 -6.40 -6.84
CA ALA A 133 2.64 -6.10 -5.81
C ALA A 133 4.02 -5.91 -6.41
N GLN A 134 4.40 -6.75 -7.39
CA GLN A 134 5.67 -6.63 -8.08
C GLN A 134 5.74 -5.35 -8.92
N ILE A 135 4.71 -5.07 -9.68
CA ILE A 135 4.63 -3.86 -10.51
C ILE A 135 4.72 -2.61 -9.64
N GLU A 136 3.96 -2.57 -8.56
CA GLU A 136 3.92 -1.42 -7.66
C GLU A 136 5.24 -1.24 -6.92
N GLY A 137 5.83 -2.32 -6.46
CA GLY A 137 7.14 -2.28 -5.81
C GLY A 137 8.24 -1.80 -6.75
N ASP A 138 8.23 -2.26 -7.99
CA ASP A 138 9.22 -1.86 -9.01
C ASP A 138 9.06 -0.38 -9.41
N PHE A 139 7.85 0.16 -9.27
CA PHE A 139 7.61 1.57 -9.53
C PHE A 139 8.37 2.48 -8.56
N PHE A 140 8.47 2.08 -7.30
CA PHE A 140 9.08 2.89 -6.25
C PHE A 140 10.50 2.52 -5.90
N PHE A 141 10.92 1.26 -6.10
CA PHE A 141 12.17 0.76 -5.55
C PHE A 141 13.04 0.06 -6.57
N THR A 142 14.32 0.43 -6.61
CA THR A 142 15.35 -0.31 -7.34
C THR A 142 15.75 -1.55 -6.53
N ALA A 143 16.53 -2.45 -7.16
CA ALA A 143 17.06 -3.63 -6.46
C ALA A 143 17.96 -3.24 -5.27
N ALA A 144 18.73 -2.16 -5.40
CA ALA A 144 19.65 -1.69 -4.35
C ALA A 144 18.92 -1.15 -3.12
N GLU A 145 17.65 -0.80 -3.25
CA GLU A 145 16.84 -0.24 -2.16
C GLU A 145 16.09 -1.30 -1.36
N ARG A 146 16.32 -2.58 -1.66
CA ARG A 146 15.62 -3.71 -1.00
C ARG A 146 16.59 -4.51 -0.15
N PHE A 147 16.21 -4.79 1.04
CA PHE A 147 17.01 -5.47 2.05
C PHE A 147 16.28 -6.69 2.61
#